data_dc8e6508ba93882d36b2abb8ca91d32c
#
_entry.id   dc8e6508ba93882d36b2abb8ca91d32c
#
_cell.length_a   1.000
_cell.length_b   1.000
_cell.length_c   1.000
_cell.angle_alpha   90.00
_cell.angle_beta   90.00
_cell.angle_gamma   90.00
#
_symmetry.space_group_name_H-M   'P 1'
#
loop_
_entity.id
_entity.type
_entity.pdbx_description
1 polymer ?
#
loop_
_entity_poly.entity_id
_entity_poly.type
_entity_poly.pdbx_seq_one_letter_code
_entity_poly.pdbx_strand_id
1 'polypeptide(L)'
;VLIPNSGMSKEILADRKQMLSKYASNNTEITVECIPAGPISIETEYEEFEAGIHILDRARTVAEDGFDCMIIYCSSDPAVRAARELTSVPVIGPGYISMMIGQELGDQYSIITPLEEMININNVKLRGYGFDPTKCKSIRSLDINVDNLREKIDETYKVLLKEGEKCVLEDGAHVIVLACLGLAGLGERLQKDLHIPVIDPAAVSIKYAELLYNLGLNYSSLSYK
;
A
#
# COMPACT_ATOMS: atom_id res chain seq x y z
N VAL A 1 10.17 -6.58 -1.53
CA VAL A 1 9.08 -5.97 -0.73
C VAL A 1 9.59 -5.79 0.69
N LEU A 2 9.68 -4.55 1.14
CA LEU A 2 10.08 -4.21 2.51
C LEU A 2 8.84 -3.85 3.33
N ILE A 3 8.55 -4.63 4.36
CA ILE A 3 7.49 -4.31 5.33
C ILE A 3 8.10 -3.38 6.39
N PRO A 4 7.57 -2.16 6.58
CA PRO A 4 8.15 -1.19 7.49
C PRO A 4 7.70 -1.40 8.96
N ASN A 5 7.48 -2.65 9.34
CA ASN A 5 7.19 -3.09 10.69
C ASN A 5 8.32 -4.01 11.16
N SER A 6 8.67 -3.96 12.43
CA SER A 6 9.69 -4.83 13.03
C SER A 6 9.08 -6.10 13.65
N GLY A 7 9.94 -7.05 14.00
CA GLY A 7 9.55 -8.20 14.82
C GLY A 7 8.73 -9.30 14.14
N MET A 8 8.62 -9.27 12.80
CA MET A 8 7.89 -10.32 12.08
C MET A 8 8.65 -11.65 12.08
N SER A 9 7.93 -12.74 12.37
CA SER A 9 8.51 -14.09 12.30
C SER A 9 8.75 -14.52 10.85
N LYS A 10 9.64 -15.51 10.67
CA LYS A 10 9.92 -16.09 9.34
C LYS A 10 8.68 -16.70 8.69
N GLU A 11 7.80 -17.27 9.50
CA GLU A 11 6.53 -17.86 9.05
C GLU A 11 5.61 -16.79 8.49
N ILE A 12 5.45 -15.66 9.20
CA ILE A 12 4.63 -14.53 8.74
C ILE A 12 5.19 -13.97 7.42
N LEU A 13 6.52 -13.80 7.31
CA LEU A 13 7.14 -13.32 6.07
C LEU A 13 6.95 -14.30 4.91
N ALA A 14 7.03 -15.61 5.17
CA ALA A 14 6.79 -16.64 4.16
C ALA A 14 5.33 -16.64 3.67
N ASP A 15 4.35 -16.50 4.57
CA ASP A 15 2.93 -16.39 4.23
C ASP A 15 2.67 -15.12 3.40
N ARG A 16 3.31 -14.00 3.75
CA ARG A 16 3.24 -12.78 2.95
C ARG A 16 3.84 -12.98 1.55
N LYS A 17 5.02 -13.61 1.46
CA LYS A 17 5.62 -13.94 0.17
C LYS A 17 4.68 -14.79 -0.69
N GLN A 18 4.09 -15.84 -0.12
CA GLN A 18 3.16 -16.72 -0.81
C GLN A 18 1.93 -15.96 -1.33
N MET A 19 1.36 -15.07 -0.51
CA MET A 19 0.21 -14.25 -0.89
C MET A 19 0.57 -13.29 -2.03
N LEU A 20 1.69 -12.58 -1.91
CA LEU A 20 2.12 -11.57 -2.88
C LEU A 20 2.53 -12.21 -4.21
N SER A 21 3.11 -13.40 -4.18
CA SER A 21 3.51 -14.13 -5.40
C SER A 21 2.32 -14.49 -6.29
N LYS A 22 1.09 -14.49 -5.78
CA LYS A 22 -0.13 -14.68 -6.59
C LYS A 22 -0.38 -13.52 -7.56
N TYR A 23 0.13 -12.33 -7.24
CA TYR A 23 0.01 -11.15 -8.10
C TYR A 23 1.17 -11.02 -9.09
N ALA A 24 2.27 -11.73 -8.84
CA ALA A 24 3.46 -11.67 -9.67
C ALA A 24 3.29 -12.43 -11.01
N SER A 25 3.94 -11.94 -12.04
CA SER A 25 4.09 -12.65 -13.31
C SER A 25 5.09 -13.82 -13.14
N ASN A 26 5.05 -14.82 -14.04
CA ASN A 26 5.86 -16.05 -13.93
C ASN A 26 7.37 -15.82 -13.86
N ASN A 27 7.86 -14.70 -14.40
CA ASN A 27 9.27 -14.31 -14.41
C ASN A 27 9.63 -13.30 -13.31
N THR A 28 8.73 -13.04 -12.36
CA THR A 28 8.95 -12.13 -11.24
C THR A 28 9.16 -12.92 -9.96
N GLU A 29 10.33 -12.77 -9.35
CA GLU A 29 10.60 -13.29 -8.01
C GLU A 29 10.34 -12.24 -6.96
N ILE A 30 9.61 -12.60 -5.92
CA ILE A 30 9.32 -11.71 -4.77
C ILE A 30 10.12 -12.16 -3.56
N THR A 31 10.91 -11.26 -3.02
CA THR A 31 11.50 -11.38 -1.68
C THR A 31 10.76 -10.47 -0.73
N VAL A 32 10.41 -10.97 0.46
CA VAL A 32 9.73 -10.21 1.51
C VAL A 32 10.61 -10.18 2.75
N GLU A 33 10.88 -8.99 3.22
CA GLU A 33 11.65 -8.73 4.43
C GLU A 33 10.95 -7.65 5.26
N CYS A 34 11.26 -7.57 6.55
CA CYS A 34 10.81 -6.50 7.43
C CYS A 34 12.00 -5.69 7.92
N ILE A 35 11.74 -4.48 8.45
CA ILE A 35 12.79 -3.68 9.05
C ILE A 35 13.35 -4.36 10.31
N PRO A 36 14.67 -4.20 10.62
CA PRO A 36 15.31 -4.90 11.73
C PRO A 36 14.92 -4.38 13.12
N ALA A 37 14.47 -3.13 13.20
CA ALA A 37 14.03 -2.46 14.42
C ALA A 37 13.03 -1.35 14.07
N GLY A 38 12.34 -0.80 15.07
CA GLY A 38 11.34 0.24 14.89
C GLY A 38 9.94 -0.24 15.27
N PRO A 39 8.86 0.37 14.74
CA PRO A 39 7.49 0.11 15.16
C PRO A 39 7.03 -1.32 14.80
N ILE A 40 6.11 -1.86 15.60
CA ILE A 40 5.44 -3.14 15.32
C ILE A 40 4.34 -2.95 14.27
N SER A 41 3.67 -1.79 14.29
CA SER A 41 2.70 -1.36 13.29
C SER A 41 2.91 0.12 12.97
N ILE A 42 2.36 0.61 11.85
CA ILE A 42 2.37 2.04 11.52
C ILE A 42 0.92 2.53 11.51
N GLU A 43 0.59 3.32 12.51
CA GLU A 43 -0.73 3.92 12.72
C GLU A 43 -0.63 5.45 12.88
N THR A 44 0.58 5.98 13.10
CA THR A 44 0.87 7.39 13.32
C THR A 44 2.03 7.90 12.45
N GLU A 45 2.12 9.22 12.27
CA GLU A 45 3.26 9.85 11.59
C GLU A 45 4.58 9.64 12.35
N TYR A 46 4.54 9.55 13.68
CA TYR A 46 5.72 9.25 14.48
C TYR A 46 6.33 7.89 14.11
N GLU A 47 5.49 6.86 14.01
CA GLU A 47 5.91 5.52 13.61
C GLU A 47 6.40 5.47 12.16
N GLU A 48 5.81 6.29 11.26
CA GLU A 48 6.34 6.45 9.91
C GLU A 48 7.78 6.98 9.91
N PHE A 49 8.07 7.97 10.74
CA PHE A 49 9.44 8.52 10.88
C PHE A 49 10.40 7.52 11.50
N GLU A 50 9.97 6.81 12.53
CA GLU A 50 10.80 5.77 13.19
C GLU A 50 11.17 4.66 12.20
N ALA A 51 10.20 4.15 11.42
CA ALA A 51 10.46 3.19 10.35
C ALA A 51 11.34 3.74 9.23
N GLY A 52 11.23 5.04 8.96
CA GLY A 52 11.89 5.73 7.85
C GLY A 52 13.39 5.54 7.81
N ILE A 53 14.07 5.56 8.97
CA ILE A 53 15.53 5.37 9.05
C ILE A 53 15.93 4.01 8.48
N HIS A 54 15.25 2.94 8.88
CA HIS A 54 15.54 1.58 8.43
C HIS A 54 15.16 1.34 6.97
N ILE A 55 14.11 2.01 6.49
CA ILE A 55 13.74 2.01 5.07
C ILE A 55 14.86 2.62 4.24
N LEU A 56 15.41 3.76 4.66
CA LEU A 56 16.50 4.45 3.96
C LEU A 56 17.80 3.64 3.97
N ASP A 57 18.14 2.99 5.09
CA ASP A 57 19.29 2.10 5.16
C ASP A 57 19.15 0.93 4.17
N ARG A 58 17.96 0.35 4.07
CA ARG A 58 17.70 -0.72 3.09
C ARG A 58 17.74 -0.23 1.64
N ALA A 59 17.26 0.97 1.39
CA ALA A 59 17.30 1.56 0.04
C ALA A 59 18.73 1.75 -0.50
N ARG A 60 19.73 1.96 0.36
CA ARG A 60 21.14 2.11 -0.04
C ARG A 60 21.74 0.84 -0.63
N THR A 61 21.29 -0.33 -0.19
CA THR A 61 21.89 -1.63 -0.56
C THR A 61 21.05 -2.42 -1.56
N VAL A 62 19.79 -2.07 -1.76
CA VAL A 62 18.83 -2.86 -2.54
C VAL A 62 19.30 -3.15 -3.98
N ALA A 63 19.94 -2.18 -4.64
CA ALA A 63 20.46 -2.35 -6.00
C ALA A 63 21.71 -3.23 -6.03
N GLU A 64 22.61 -3.09 -5.06
CA GLU A 64 23.83 -3.90 -4.93
C GLU A 64 23.52 -5.36 -4.60
N ASP A 65 22.42 -5.60 -3.87
CA ASP A 65 21.90 -6.92 -3.56
C ASP A 65 21.19 -7.60 -4.77
N GLY A 66 21.13 -6.92 -5.92
CA GLY A 66 20.63 -7.48 -7.17
C GLY A 66 19.11 -7.43 -7.34
N PHE A 67 18.42 -6.57 -6.59
CA PHE A 67 16.99 -6.35 -6.78
C PHE A 67 16.71 -5.32 -7.88
N ASP A 68 15.71 -5.56 -8.69
CA ASP A 68 15.28 -4.67 -9.78
C ASP A 68 14.29 -3.60 -9.35
N CYS A 69 13.66 -3.75 -8.18
CA CYS A 69 12.66 -2.83 -7.65
C CYS A 69 12.50 -3.01 -6.13
N MET A 70 12.15 -1.94 -5.44
CA MET A 70 11.79 -1.95 -4.02
C MET A 70 10.35 -1.48 -3.84
N ILE A 71 9.53 -2.23 -3.11
CA ILE A 71 8.19 -1.82 -2.71
C ILE A 71 8.19 -1.62 -1.20
N ILE A 72 7.86 -0.41 -0.73
CA ILE A 72 7.69 -0.12 0.70
C ILE A 72 6.27 -0.48 1.09
N TYR A 73 6.08 -1.59 1.80
CA TYR A 73 4.78 -2.24 2.01
C TYR A 73 3.92 -1.54 3.08
N CYS A 74 3.61 -0.27 2.82
CA CYS A 74 2.71 0.54 3.66
C CYS A 74 2.00 1.60 2.79
N SER A 75 0.69 1.76 2.95
CA SER A 75 -0.09 2.73 2.17
C SER A 75 0.15 4.19 2.59
N SER A 76 0.85 4.41 3.69
CA SER A 76 1.27 5.75 4.05
C SER A 76 2.52 6.23 3.31
N ASP A 77 3.17 5.34 2.54
CA ASP A 77 4.37 5.62 1.73
C ASP A 77 5.54 6.20 2.55
N PRO A 78 5.90 5.64 3.74
CA PRO A 78 6.91 6.22 4.59
C PRO A 78 8.26 6.26 3.87
N ALA A 79 8.93 7.40 3.91
CA ALA A 79 10.25 7.67 3.33
C ALA A 79 10.42 7.35 1.83
N VAL A 80 9.35 7.05 1.07
CA VAL A 80 9.43 6.68 -0.36
C VAL A 80 10.21 7.69 -1.18
N ARG A 81 9.95 9.01 -1.01
CA ARG A 81 10.63 10.04 -1.78
C ARG A 81 12.13 10.11 -1.49
N ALA A 82 12.52 10.04 -0.21
CA ALA A 82 13.91 10.03 0.21
C ALA A 82 14.63 8.73 -0.20
N ALA A 83 13.94 7.58 -0.16
CA ALA A 83 14.49 6.31 -0.61
C ALA A 83 14.85 6.34 -2.11
N ARG A 84 14.09 7.05 -2.95
CA ARG A 84 14.39 7.24 -4.39
C ARG A 84 15.68 7.98 -4.66
N GLU A 85 16.17 8.77 -3.70
CA GLU A 85 17.44 9.50 -3.80
C GLU A 85 18.65 8.60 -3.51
N LEU A 86 18.43 7.44 -2.91
CA LEU A 86 19.48 6.56 -2.38
C LEU A 86 19.74 5.31 -3.22
N THR A 87 18.94 5.05 -4.23
CA THR A 87 19.07 3.84 -5.05
C THR A 87 18.82 4.11 -6.53
N SER A 88 19.43 3.27 -7.36
CA SER A 88 19.24 3.28 -8.83
C SER A 88 18.04 2.45 -9.30
N VAL A 89 17.37 1.71 -8.41
CA VAL A 89 16.17 0.93 -8.77
C VAL A 89 14.88 1.67 -8.41
N PRO A 90 13.76 1.41 -9.09
CA PRO A 90 12.48 2.02 -8.75
C PRO A 90 12.06 1.71 -7.31
N VAL A 91 11.62 2.74 -6.56
CA VAL A 91 11.03 2.59 -5.23
C VAL A 91 9.54 2.94 -5.31
N ILE A 92 8.69 1.96 -5.04
CA ILE A 92 7.24 2.04 -5.18
C ILE A 92 6.59 2.34 -3.83
N GLY A 93 5.72 3.35 -3.83
CA GLY A 93 4.82 3.67 -2.72
C GLY A 93 3.40 3.19 -3.05
N PRO A 94 2.88 2.18 -2.34
CA PRO A 94 1.55 1.62 -2.59
C PRO A 94 0.40 2.63 -2.46
N GLY A 95 0.53 3.58 -1.53
CA GLY A 95 -0.50 4.58 -1.29
C GLY A 95 -0.72 5.49 -2.49
N TYR A 96 0.35 6.10 -2.99
CA TYR A 96 0.30 6.96 -4.18
C TYR A 96 -0.27 6.21 -5.39
N ILE A 97 0.26 5.01 -5.68
CA ILE A 97 -0.14 4.23 -6.86
C ILE A 97 -1.61 3.80 -6.76
N SER A 98 -2.06 3.38 -5.59
CA SER A 98 -3.47 2.98 -5.39
C SER A 98 -4.43 4.13 -5.61
N MET A 99 -4.14 5.30 -5.07
CA MET A 99 -4.96 6.50 -5.26
C MET A 99 -4.94 7.01 -6.70
N MET A 100 -3.78 6.96 -7.37
CA MET A 100 -3.63 7.31 -8.79
C MET A 100 -4.51 6.44 -9.68
N ILE A 101 -4.49 5.12 -9.49
CA ILE A 101 -5.31 4.18 -10.25
C ILE A 101 -6.79 4.35 -9.88
N GLY A 102 -7.11 4.56 -8.61
CA GLY A 102 -8.48 4.79 -8.16
C GLY A 102 -9.15 5.97 -8.85
N GLN A 103 -8.43 7.07 -9.04
CA GLN A 103 -8.93 8.26 -9.74
C GLN A 103 -9.08 8.07 -11.25
N GLU A 104 -8.31 7.17 -11.85
CA GLU A 104 -8.36 6.88 -13.28
C GLU A 104 -9.56 5.99 -13.62
N LEU A 105 -9.90 5.03 -12.74
CA LEU A 105 -10.95 4.05 -13.00
C LEU A 105 -12.37 4.57 -12.74
N GLY A 106 -12.52 5.72 -12.11
CA GLY A 106 -13.83 6.31 -11.88
C GLY A 106 -13.77 7.79 -11.54
N ASP A 107 -14.85 8.52 -11.83
CA ASP A 107 -14.96 9.95 -11.54
C ASP A 107 -14.94 10.23 -10.03
N GLN A 108 -15.35 9.24 -9.24
CA GLN A 108 -15.49 9.33 -7.78
C GLN A 108 -15.01 8.04 -7.12
N TYR A 109 -14.21 8.18 -6.07
CA TYR A 109 -13.73 7.03 -5.31
C TYR A 109 -13.87 7.27 -3.80
N SER A 110 -13.88 6.19 -3.04
CA SER A 110 -13.77 6.23 -1.58
C SER A 110 -12.56 5.43 -1.11
N ILE A 111 -12.04 5.80 0.03
CA ILE A 111 -10.91 5.14 0.68
C ILE A 111 -11.41 4.40 1.91
N ILE A 112 -10.92 3.17 2.14
CA ILE A 112 -11.16 2.44 3.38
C ILE A 112 -9.84 2.25 4.11
N THR A 113 -9.79 2.71 5.35
CA THR A 113 -8.62 2.69 6.25
C THR A 113 -8.91 1.88 7.52
N PRO A 114 -7.91 1.35 8.24
CA PRO A 114 -8.14 0.58 9.45
C PRO A 114 -8.80 1.36 10.59
N LEU A 115 -8.29 2.54 10.91
CA LEU A 115 -8.66 3.32 12.08
C LEU A 115 -9.19 4.71 11.73
N GLU A 116 -10.02 5.27 12.58
CA GLU A 116 -10.60 6.61 12.42
C GLU A 116 -9.52 7.70 12.40
N GLU A 117 -8.50 7.58 13.23
CA GLU A 117 -7.37 8.51 13.30
C GLU A 117 -6.63 8.62 11.96
N MET A 118 -6.61 7.55 11.16
CA MET A 118 -5.98 7.53 9.84
C MET A 118 -6.76 8.30 8.76
N ILE A 119 -8.01 8.69 9.02
CA ILE A 119 -8.81 9.49 8.07
C ILE A 119 -8.12 10.82 7.78
N ASN A 120 -7.66 11.51 8.82
CA ASN A 120 -6.95 12.79 8.64
C ASN A 120 -5.62 12.63 7.95
N ILE A 121 -4.87 11.57 8.26
CA ILE A 121 -3.59 11.25 7.60
C ILE A 121 -3.81 11.04 6.10
N ASN A 122 -4.81 10.26 5.72
CA ASN A 122 -5.15 10.04 4.31
C ASN A 122 -5.58 11.35 3.60
N ASN A 123 -6.33 12.22 4.26
CA ASN A 123 -6.69 13.54 3.73
C ASN A 123 -5.47 14.43 3.48
N VAL A 124 -4.49 14.41 4.39
CA VAL A 124 -3.22 15.16 4.23
C VAL A 124 -2.44 14.58 3.05
N LYS A 125 -2.35 13.26 2.93
CA LYS A 125 -1.63 12.58 1.85
C LYS A 125 -2.27 12.84 0.47
N LEU A 126 -3.60 12.80 0.36
CA LEU A 126 -4.31 13.16 -0.88
C LEU A 126 -3.88 14.55 -1.40
N ARG A 127 -3.87 15.54 -0.51
CA ARG A 127 -3.43 16.90 -0.86
C ARG A 127 -1.94 16.94 -1.19
N GLY A 128 -1.11 16.26 -0.41
CA GLY A 128 0.34 16.19 -0.61
C GLY A 128 0.76 15.51 -1.91
N TYR A 129 -0.05 14.56 -2.39
CA TYR A 129 0.16 13.90 -3.69
C TYR A 129 -0.31 14.76 -4.89
N GLY A 130 -1.03 15.85 -4.64
CA GLY A 130 -1.58 16.69 -5.69
C GLY A 130 -2.84 16.13 -6.35
N PHE A 131 -3.51 15.19 -5.69
CA PHE A 131 -4.78 14.65 -6.18
C PHE A 131 -5.94 15.60 -5.90
N ASP A 132 -6.94 15.59 -6.77
CA ASP A 132 -8.16 16.37 -6.59
C ASP A 132 -8.99 15.80 -5.42
N PRO A 133 -9.08 16.50 -4.27
CA PRO A 133 -9.80 15.99 -3.12
C PRO A 133 -11.33 15.91 -3.36
N THR A 134 -11.86 16.59 -4.37
CA THR A 134 -13.30 16.55 -4.68
C THR A 134 -13.72 15.22 -5.30
N LYS A 135 -12.79 14.47 -5.84
CA LYS A 135 -13.02 13.12 -6.37
C LYS A 135 -13.09 12.06 -5.27
N CYS A 136 -12.48 12.29 -4.11
CA CYS A 136 -12.58 11.41 -2.94
C CYS A 136 -13.89 11.71 -2.18
N LYS A 137 -14.86 10.79 -2.27
CA LYS A 137 -16.20 10.99 -1.67
C LYS A 137 -16.20 10.80 -0.18
N SER A 138 -15.47 9.80 0.29
CA SER A 138 -15.33 9.52 1.71
C SER A 138 -14.03 8.81 2.01
N ILE A 139 -13.61 8.90 3.26
CA ILE A 139 -12.61 8.03 3.85
C ILE A 139 -13.30 7.40 5.05
N ARG A 140 -13.53 6.07 4.98
CA ARG A 140 -14.21 5.31 6.04
C ARG A 140 -13.21 4.43 6.78
N SER A 141 -13.38 4.25 8.07
CA SER A 141 -12.58 3.35 8.89
C SER A 141 -13.31 2.03 9.15
N LEU A 142 -12.52 0.99 9.40
CA LEU A 142 -13.02 -0.31 9.86
C LEU A 142 -13.11 -0.38 11.39
N ASP A 143 -12.43 0.53 12.07
CA ASP A 143 -12.25 0.54 13.53
C ASP A 143 -11.57 -0.75 14.05
N ILE A 144 -10.56 -1.20 13.31
CA ILE A 144 -9.75 -2.38 13.61
C ILE A 144 -8.26 -2.00 13.56
N ASN A 145 -7.51 -2.26 14.64
CA ASN A 145 -6.06 -2.03 14.68
C ASN A 145 -5.33 -2.80 13.58
N VAL A 146 -4.27 -2.22 13.05
CA VAL A 146 -3.53 -2.76 11.89
C VAL A 146 -3.00 -4.18 12.15
N ASP A 147 -2.48 -4.44 13.34
CA ASP A 147 -1.96 -5.76 13.75
C ASP A 147 -3.06 -6.83 13.79
N ASN A 148 -4.29 -6.46 14.15
CA ASN A 148 -5.43 -7.36 14.29
C ASN A 148 -6.16 -7.68 12.98
N LEU A 149 -5.93 -6.89 11.91
CA LEU A 149 -6.64 -7.06 10.63
C LEU A 149 -6.60 -8.48 10.07
N ARG A 150 -5.54 -9.22 10.35
CA ARG A 150 -5.32 -10.56 9.80
C ARG A 150 -5.51 -11.70 10.78
N GLU A 151 -5.71 -11.42 12.06
CA GLU A 151 -5.96 -12.45 13.05
C GLU A 151 -7.25 -13.22 12.77
N LYS A 152 -8.30 -12.50 12.38
CA LYS A 152 -9.62 -13.03 12.03
C LYS A 152 -10.09 -12.46 10.70
N ILE A 153 -9.43 -12.87 9.65
CA ILE A 153 -9.58 -12.29 8.31
C ILE A 153 -11.04 -12.30 7.80
N ASP A 154 -11.84 -13.30 8.14
CA ASP A 154 -13.26 -13.37 7.74
C ASP A 154 -14.15 -12.39 8.53
N GLU A 155 -13.80 -12.08 9.79
CA GLU A 155 -14.48 -11.05 10.57
C GLU A 155 -14.12 -9.67 10.03
N THR A 156 -12.84 -9.42 9.78
CA THR A 156 -12.35 -8.21 9.11
C THR A 156 -13.05 -8.02 7.77
N TYR A 157 -13.21 -9.08 6.98
CA TYR A 157 -13.89 -9.00 5.69
C TYR A 157 -15.36 -8.59 5.82
N LYS A 158 -16.08 -9.09 6.82
CA LYS A 158 -17.50 -8.70 7.04
C LYS A 158 -17.63 -7.20 7.33
N VAL A 159 -16.72 -6.65 8.14
CA VAL A 159 -16.69 -5.21 8.42
C VAL A 159 -16.33 -4.43 7.16
N LEU A 160 -15.31 -4.90 6.42
CA LEU A 160 -14.86 -4.30 5.18
C LEU A 160 -15.98 -4.25 4.13
N LEU A 161 -16.73 -5.34 3.96
CA LEU A 161 -17.87 -5.40 3.03
C LEU A 161 -18.95 -4.38 3.41
N LYS A 162 -19.31 -4.32 4.70
CA LYS A 162 -20.31 -3.37 5.21
C LYS A 162 -19.91 -1.91 4.95
N GLU A 163 -18.66 -1.55 5.22
CA GLU A 163 -18.18 -0.18 4.94
C GLU A 163 -18.05 0.07 3.43
N GLY A 164 -17.68 -0.95 2.65
CA GLY A 164 -17.68 -0.88 1.18
C GLY A 164 -19.08 -0.62 0.61
N GLU A 165 -20.12 -1.30 1.11
CA GLU A 165 -21.52 -1.04 0.73
C GLU A 165 -21.94 0.40 1.02
N LYS A 166 -21.54 0.95 2.17
CA LYS A 166 -21.81 2.36 2.49
C LYS A 166 -21.09 3.32 1.55
N CYS A 167 -19.81 3.04 1.20
CA CYS A 167 -19.10 3.85 0.21
C CYS A 167 -19.87 3.93 -1.12
N VAL A 168 -20.47 2.83 -1.55
CA VAL A 168 -21.25 2.77 -2.81
C VAL A 168 -22.62 3.43 -2.65
N LEU A 169 -23.39 3.01 -1.64
CA LEU A 169 -24.82 3.35 -1.55
C LEU A 169 -25.06 4.71 -0.91
N GLU A 170 -24.23 5.11 0.04
CA GLU A 170 -24.42 6.37 0.78
C GLU A 170 -23.54 7.49 0.21
N ASP A 171 -22.28 7.19 -0.14
CA ASP A 171 -21.30 8.20 -0.56
C ASP A 171 -21.22 8.35 -2.08
N GLY A 172 -21.74 7.38 -2.84
CA GLY A 172 -21.74 7.40 -4.30
C GLY A 172 -20.37 7.10 -4.93
N ALA A 173 -19.55 6.27 -4.28
CA ALA A 173 -18.26 5.87 -4.82
C ALA A 173 -18.42 4.95 -6.05
N HIS A 174 -17.63 5.21 -7.08
CA HIS A 174 -17.51 4.36 -8.28
C HIS A 174 -16.35 3.37 -8.15
N VAL A 175 -15.38 3.66 -7.28
CA VAL A 175 -14.19 2.86 -7.03
C VAL A 175 -13.89 2.89 -5.52
N ILE A 176 -13.37 1.78 -4.98
CA ILE A 176 -12.86 1.74 -3.61
C ILE A 176 -11.35 1.54 -3.63
N VAL A 177 -10.63 2.31 -2.82
CA VAL A 177 -9.19 2.17 -2.58
C VAL A 177 -8.98 1.64 -1.16
N LEU A 178 -8.32 0.48 -1.03
CA LEU A 178 -7.91 -0.05 0.27
C LEU A 178 -6.61 0.64 0.72
N ALA A 179 -6.68 1.43 1.79
CA ALA A 179 -5.54 2.21 2.27
C ALA A 179 -4.76 1.52 3.39
N CYS A 180 -4.64 0.21 3.32
CA CYS A 180 -3.78 -0.56 4.23
C CYS A 180 -3.34 -1.88 3.60
N LEU A 181 -2.04 -2.17 3.67
CA LEU A 181 -1.48 -3.45 3.19
C LEU A 181 -1.85 -4.64 4.10
N GLY A 182 -2.38 -4.38 5.30
CA GLY A 182 -3.04 -5.39 6.14
C GLY A 182 -4.28 -5.98 5.48
N LEU A 183 -4.96 -5.22 4.60
CA LEU A 183 -6.14 -5.64 3.84
C LEU A 183 -5.80 -6.35 2.52
N ALA A 184 -4.52 -6.46 2.17
CA ALA A 184 -4.08 -7.10 0.93
C ALA A 184 -4.64 -8.53 0.80
N GLY A 185 -5.10 -8.87 -0.39
CA GLY A 185 -5.75 -10.13 -0.70
C GLY A 185 -7.27 -10.13 -0.55
N LEU A 186 -7.86 -9.08 0.02
CA LEU A 186 -9.32 -8.94 0.15
C LEU A 186 -9.95 -8.18 -1.02
N GLY A 187 -9.16 -7.46 -1.81
CA GLY A 187 -9.65 -6.59 -2.88
C GLY A 187 -10.48 -7.34 -3.93
N GLU A 188 -10.00 -8.49 -4.43
CA GLU A 188 -10.71 -9.28 -5.44
C GLU A 188 -12.08 -9.77 -4.96
N ARG A 189 -12.15 -10.26 -3.70
CA ARG A 189 -13.41 -10.70 -3.09
C ARG A 189 -14.38 -9.54 -2.94
N LEU A 190 -13.91 -8.39 -2.43
CA LEU A 190 -14.72 -7.20 -2.24
C LEU A 190 -15.24 -6.66 -3.58
N GLN A 191 -14.40 -6.65 -4.63
CA GLN A 191 -14.79 -6.24 -5.98
C GLN A 191 -15.92 -7.12 -6.54
N LYS A 192 -15.86 -8.44 -6.31
CA LYS A 192 -16.92 -9.37 -6.73
C LYS A 192 -18.23 -9.10 -6.01
N ASP A 193 -18.18 -8.85 -4.71
CA ASP A 193 -19.39 -8.65 -3.90
C ASP A 193 -20.04 -7.28 -4.14
N LEU A 194 -19.24 -6.23 -4.38
CA LEU A 194 -19.73 -4.86 -4.61
C LEU A 194 -20.00 -4.53 -6.09
N HIS A 195 -19.52 -5.33 -7.04
CA HIS A 195 -19.64 -5.12 -8.49
C HIS A 195 -19.05 -3.78 -8.99
N ILE A 196 -18.07 -3.21 -8.29
CA ILE A 196 -17.31 -2.03 -8.71
C ILE A 196 -15.80 -2.30 -8.56
N PRO A 197 -14.92 -1.56 -9.24
CA PRO A 197 -13.48 -1.70 -9.06
C PRO A 197 -13.04 -1.48 -7.62
N VAL A 198 -12.19 -2.37 -7.12
CA VAL A 198 -11.56 -2.27 -5.79
C VAL A 198 -10.04 -2.35 -5.96
N ILE A 199 -9.35 -1.32 -5.53
CA ILE A 199 -7.90 -1.23 -5.62
C ILE A 199 -7.26 -1.90 -4.41
N ASP A 200 -6.68 -3.08 -4.63
CA ASP A 200 -5.82 -3.75 -3.66
C ASP A 200 -4.39 -3.20 -3.78
N PRO A 201 -3.86 -2.52 -2.76
CA PRO A 201 -2.57 -1.83 -2.84
C PRO A 201 -1.39 -2.77 -3.10
N ALA A 202 -1.47 -4.04 -2.67
CA ALA A 202 -0.43 -5.02 -2.93
C ALA A 202 -0.41 -5.44 -4.39
N ALA A 203 -1.57 -5.75 -4.96
CA ALA A 203 -1.69 -6.18 -6.35
C ALA A 203 -1.21 -5.09 -7.31
N VAL A 204 -1.70 -3.86 -7.14
CA VAL A 204 -1.33 -2.75 -8.04
C VAL A 204 0.14 -2.36 -7.90
N SER A 205 0.73 -2.44 -6.71
CA SER A 205 2.15 -2.12 -6.51
C SER A 205 3.08 -3.11 -7.20
N ILE A 206 2.77 -4.41 -7.13
CA ILE A 206 3.55 -5.45 -7.80
C ILE A 206 3.44 -5.27 -9.32
N LYS A 207 2.22 -5.07 -9.85
CA LYS A 207 2.03 -4.86 -11.29
C LYS A 207 2.64 -3.55 -11.78
N TYR A 208 2.66 -2.51 -10.96
CA TYR A 208 3.33 -1.26 -11.28
C TYR A 208 4.86 -1.41 -11.30
N ALA A 209 5.43 -2.17 -10.36
CA ALA A 209 6.85 -2.49 -10.37
C ALA A 209 7.25 -3.26 -11.65
N GLU A 210 6.47 -4.29 -12.03
CA GLU A 210 6.66 -5.05 -13.28
C GLU A 210 6.52 -4.14 -14.51
N LEU A 211 5.58 -3.20 -14.52
CA LEU A 211 5.40 -2.22 -15.60
C LEU A 211 6.66 -1.38 -15.78
N LEU A 212 7.19 -0.79 -14.72
CA LEU A 212 8.40 0.04 -14.79
C LEU A 212 9.60 -0.78 -15.28
N TYR A 213 9.79 -1.97 -14.72
CA TYR A 213 10.87 -2.87 -15.14
C TYR A 213 10.78 -3.25 -16.62
N ASN A 214 9.61 -3.70 -17.08
CA ASN A 214 9.40 -4.15 -18.46
C ASN A 214 9.56 -3.02 -19.49
N LEU A 215 9.30 -1.78 -19.11
CA LEU A 215 9.47 -0.59 -19.95
C LEU A 215 10.87 0.04 -19.82
N GLY A 216 11.72 -0.45 -18.92
CA GLY A 216 13.02 0.17 -18.62
C GLY A 216 12.88 1.57 -18.02
N LEU A 217 11.80 1.84 -17.27
CA LEU A 217 11.52 3.15 -16.66
C LEU A 217 11.96 3.19 -15.21
N ASN A 218 12.46 4.34 -14.80
CA ASN A 218 12.76 4.66 -13.42
C ASN A 218 12.38 6.11 -13.09
N TYR A 219 12.39 6.46 -11.82
CA TYR A 219 12.23 7.83 -11.37
C TYR A 219 13.39 8.70 -11.82
N SER A 220 13.07 9.92 -12.25
CA SER A 220 14.08 10.84 -12.81
C SER A 220 15.13 11.25 -11.79
N SER A 221 16.42 11.08 -12.13
CA SER A 221 17.54 11.57 -11.32
C SER A 221 17.62 13.12 -11.26
N LEU A 222 16.82 13.84 -12.05
CA LEU A 222 16.68 15.28 -11.94
C LEU A 222 15.76 15.68 -10.78
N SER A 223 14.84 14.78 -10.40
CA SER A 223 13.87 14.98 -9.30
C SER A 223 14.34 14.37 -7.99
N TYR A 224 15.17 13.34 -8.06
CA TYR A 224 15.69 12.56 -6.93
C TYR A 224 17.22 12.49 -7.08
N LYS A 225 17.94 13.29 -6.29
CA LYS A 225 19.41 13.48 -6.37
C LYS A 225 20.10 12.92 -5.15
#